data_33575b8b2b026f960f78ac5e51a3a159
#
_entry.id   33575b8b2b026f960f78ac5e51a3a159
#
_cell.length_a   1.000
_cell.length_b   1.000
_cell.length_c   1.000
_cell.angle_alpha   90.00
_cell.angle_beta   90.00
_cell.angle_gamma   90.00
#
_symmetry.space_group_name_H-M   'P 1'
#
loop_
_entity.id
_entity.type
_entity.pdbx_description
1 polymer ?
#
loop_
_entity_poly.entity_id
_entity_poly.type
_entity_poly.pdbx_seq_one_letter_code
_entity_poly.pdbx_strand_id
1 'polypeptide(L)'
;MSRKKKPMDSVKIVGGHGERRERDFYPTPPDCTEALLDYLSARPKPLGKAWECAAGDGNISRVLRRYGYDVVESDIQTGQDFLTADLPNGVGWIITNPPFNQAEAFIKHALSFEIPCAFLLKSQFWHSKKRYPLFCSAPPFLILPLTWRPDFTGQGASLLDMMWCVWDKEYADGDTHYRPLERP
;
A
#
# COMPACT_ATOMS: atom_id res chain seq x y z
N MET A 1 33.56 38.79 31.97
CA MET A 1 33.12 37.38 32.06
C MET A 1 32.14 37.10 30.91
N SER A 2 32.63 36.52 29.82
CA SER A 2 31.87 36.24 28.61
C SER A 2 31.30 34.81 28.69
N ARG A 3 29.96 34.68 28.75
CA ARG A 3 29.29 33.38 28.68
C ARG A 3 29.32 32.85 27.24
N LYS A 4 30.13 31.86 26.96
CA LYS A 4 30.06 31.07 25.72
C LYS A 4 28.72 30.35 25.66
N LYS A 5 27.88 30.66 24.67
CA LYS A 5 26.70 29.86 24.28
C LYS A 5 27.20 28.53 23.76
N LYS A 6 26.73 27.44 24.37
CA LYS A 6 26.88 26.09 23.79
C LYS A 6 26.13 26.05 22.45
N PRO A 7 26.66 25.39 21.41
CA PRO A 7 25.92 25.14 20.20
C PRO A 7 24.72 24.23 20.53
N MET A 8 23.55 24.61 20.01
CA MET A 8 22.34 23.81 20.07
C MET A 8 22.61 22.52 19.28
N ASP A 9 22.58 21.39 19.96
CA ASP A 9 22.67 20.08 19.34
C ASP A 9 21.57 19.99 18.26
N SER A 10 21.99 19.74 17.03
CA SER A 10 21.10 19.47 15.93
C SER A 10 20.19 18.31 16.33
N VAL A 11 18.89 18.59 16.44
CA VAL A 11 17.85 17.58 16.62
C VAL A 11 18.02 16.58 15.47
N LYS A 12 18.63 15.44 15.77
CA LYS A 12 18.57 14.28 14.88
C LYS A 12 17.09 13.98 14.72
N ILE A 13 16.54 14.28 13.55
CA ILE A 13 15.27 13.74 13.10
C ILE A 13 15.53 12.26 12.89
N VAL A 14 15.35 11.52 13.98
CA VAL A 14 15.56 10.08 14.05
C VAL A 14 14.37 9.44 13.34
N GLY A 15 14.61 9.00 12.11
CA GLY A 15 13.99 7.76 11.70
C GLY A 15 14.49 6.70 12.67
N GLY A 16 13.60 6.23 13.56
CA GLY A 16 13.97 5.30 14.61
C GLY A 16 14.72 4.09 14.03
N HIS A 17 15.94 3.87 14.47
CA HIS A 17 16.63 2.61 14.37
C HIS A 17 16.05 1.64 15.42
N GLY A 18 14.78 1.28 15.26
CA GLY A 18 14.32 -0.04 15.66
C GLY A 18 14.97 -1.02 14.69
N GLU A 19 15.48 -2.15 15.18
CA GLU A 19 16.01 -3.23 14.37
C GLU A 19 15.08 -3.41 13.15
N ARG A 20 15.60 -3.13 11.93
CA ARG A 20 14.91 -3.44 10.71
C ARG A 20 14.60 -4.92 10.77
N ARG A 21 13.33 -5.28 10.95
CA ARG A 21 12.90 -6.67 10.84
C ARG A 21 13.42 -7.15 9.49
N GLU A 22 14.19 -8.20 9.50
CA GLU A 22 14.66 -8.85 8.29
C GLU A 22 13.42 -9.06 7.40
N ARG A 23 13.39 -8.39 6.21
CA ARG A 23 12.38 -8.49 5.17
C ARG A 23 11.19 -7.50 5.18
N ASP A 24 11.25 -6.33 5.84
CA ASP A 24 10.18 -5.30 5.75
C ASP A 24 8.73 -5.86 5.95
N PHE A 25 8.58 -6.90 6.79
CA PHE A 25 7.30 -7.53 7.04
C PHE A 25 6.50 -6.72 8.07
N TYR A 26 5.41 -6.12 7.60
CA TYR A 26 4.49 -5.33 8.41
C TYR A 26 3.06 -5.86 8.24
N PRO A 27 2.54 -6.66 9.19
CA PRO A 27 1.15 -7.15 9.14
C PRO A 27 0.19 -5.97 9.02
N THR A 28 -0.57 -5.90 7.94
CA THR A 28 -1.48 -4.77 7.69
C THR A 28 -2.64 -4.81 8.69
N PRO A 29 -2.86 -3.75 9.48
CA PRO A 29 -4.04 -3.68 10.34
C PRO A 29 -5.33 -3.77 9.53
N PRO A 30 -6.35 -4.53 10.00
CA PRO A 30 -7.60 -4.74 9.26
C PRO A 30 -8.30 -3.45 8.84
N ASP A 31 -8.32 -2.44 9.71
CA ASP A 31 -8.96 -1.14 9.46
C ASP A 31 -8.43 -0.44 8.19
N CYS A 32 -7.16 -0.66 7.82
CA CYS A 32 -6.63 -0.12 6.57
C CYS A 32 -7.35 -0.68 5.33
N THR A 33 -7.59 -1.99 5.33
CA THR A 33 -8.24 -2.67 4.20
C THR A 33 -9.75 -2.46 4.23
N GLU A 34 -10.36 -2.46 5.41
CA GLU A 34 -11.78 -2.16 5.60
C GLU A 34 -12.12 -0.79 5.03
N ALA A 35 -11.37 0.26 5.38
CA ALA A 35 -11.58 1.61 4.84
C ALA A 35 -11.51 1.67 3.31
N LEU A 36 -10.55 0.95 2.68
CA LEU A 36 -10.49 0.84 1.22
C LEU A 36 -11.75 0.21 0.66
N LEU A 37 -12.16 -0.94 1.23
CA LEU A 37 -13.27 -1.72 0.71
C LEU A 37 -14.61 -1.03 0.93
N ASP A 38 -14.82 -0.34 2.06
CA ASP A 38 -16.00 0.49 2.30
C ASP A 38 -16.11 1.58 1.24
N TYR A 39 -15.00 2.24 0.91
CA TYR A 39 -14.97 3.25 -0.15
C TYR A 39 -15.26 2.64 -1.53
N LEU A 40 -14.68 1.48 -1.86
CA LEU A 40 -14.86 0.83 -3.16
C LEU A 40 -16.25 0.18 -3.29
N SER A 41 -16.87 -0.28 -2.19
CA SER A 41 -18.21 -0.91 -2.21
C SER A 41 -19.33 0.05 -2.62
N ALA A 42 -19.11 1.36 -2.46
CA ALA A 42 -20.02 2.38 -2.97
C ALA A 42 -20.04 2.46 -4.52
N ARG A 43 -19.20 1.69 -5.21
CA ARG A 43 -19.11 1.63 -6.67
C ARG A 43 -19.74 0.34 -7.20
N PRO A 44 -20.45 0.39 -8.34
CA PRO A 44 -21.13 -0.79 -8.90
C PRO A 44 -20.13 -1.72 -9.59
N LYS A 45 -19.18 -2.31 -8.84
CA LYS A 45 -18.30 -3.32 -9.39
C LYS A 45 -18.58 -4.67 -8.73
N PRO A 46 -18.75 -5.76 -9.52
CA PRO A 46 -19.04 -7.06 -8.95
C PRO A 46 -17.89 -7.53 -8.06
N LEU A 47 -18.24 -8.12 -6.93
CA LEU A 47 -17.33 -8.90 -6.13
C LEU A 47 -16.71 -9.97 -7.04
N GLY A 48 -15.40 -9.99 -7.13
CA GLY A 48 -14.68 -10.90 -8.01
C GLY A 48 -13.56 -11.61 -7.27
N LYS A 49 -12.69 -12.22 -8.03
CA LYS A 49 -11.48 -12.82 -7.48
C LYS A 49 -10.41 -11.74 -7.31
N ALA A 50 -9.86 -11.60 -6.11
CA ALA A 50 -8.76 -10.71 -5.79
C ALA A 50 -7.46 -11.49 -5.56
N TRP A 51 -6.34 -10.90 -5.94
CA TRP A 51 -5.01 -11.43 -5.67
C TRP A 51 -4.28 -10.58 -4.63
N GLU A 52 -4.01 -11.18 -3.47
CA GLU A 52 -3.07 -10.67 -2.48
C GLU A 52 -1.70 -11.28 -2.75
N CYS A 53 -0.83 -10.53 -3.43
CA CYS A 53 0.44 -11.04 -3.97
C CYS A 53 1.66 -10.85 -3.05
N ALA A 54 1.45 -10.29 -1.87
CA ALA A 54 2.41 -10.21 -0.77
C ALA A 54 1.69 -10.50 0.55
N ALA A 55 1.07 -11.70 0.62
CA ALA A 55 0.04 -12.02 1.60
C ALA A 55 0.56 -12.04 3.05
N GLY A 56 1.83 -12.36 3.25
CA GLY A 56 2.40 -12.50 4.59
C GLY A 56 1.54 -13.40 5.49
N ASP A 57 1.03 -12.87 6.60
CA ASP A 57 0.12 -13.59 7.50
C ASP A 57 -1.35 -13.58 7.03
N GLY A 58 -1.66 -13.12 5.82
CA GLY A 58 -3.01 -13.12 5.24
C GLY A 58 -3.95 -12.08 5.85
N ASN A 59 -3.45 -10.97 6.40
CA ASN A 59 -4.29 -9.97 7.06
C ASN A 59 -5.23 -9.28 6.08
N ILE A 60 -4.74 -8.84 4.92
CA ILE A 60 -5.56 -8.25 3.86
C ILE A 60 -6.53 -9.29 3.32
N SER A 61 -6.05 -10.49 3.04
CA SER A 61 -6.87 -11.60 2.51
C SER A 61 -8.06 -11.95 3.42
N ARG A 62 -7.86 -11.94 4.73
CA ARG A 62 -8.97 -12.17 5.68
C ARG A 62 -10.05 -11.10 5.57
N VAL A 63 -9.66 -9.84 5.41
CA VAL A 63 -10.62 -8.74 5.22
C VAL A 63 -11.32 -8.88 3.86
N LEU A 64 -10.58 -9.12 2.79
CA LEU A 64 -11.16 -9.33 1.45
C LEU A 64 -12.23 -10.43 1.46
N ARG A 65 -11.96 -11.59 2.09
CA ARG A 65 -12.93 -12.68 2.21
C ARG A 65 -14.18 -12.27 3.00
N ARG A 66 -14.03 -11.48 4.07
CA ARG A 66 -15.20 -10.94 4.82
C ARG A 66 -16.09 -10.04 3.96
N TYR A 67 -15.49 -9.33 3.01
CA TYR A 67 -16.21 -8.49 2.04
C TYR A 67 -16.68 -9.27 0.80
N GLY A 68 -16.57 -10.62 0.83
CA GLY A 68 -17.13 -11.51 -0.21
C GLY A 68 -16.25 -11.73 -1.43
N TYR A 69 -14.97 -11.34 -1.39
CA TYR A 69 -14.03 -11.68 -2.47
C TYR A 69 -13.60 -13.15 -2.41
N ASP A 70 -13.48 -13.79 -3.57
CA ASP A 70 -12.65 -14.98 -3.72
C ASP A 70 -11.18 -14.55 -3.77
N VAL A 71 -10.31 -15.11 -2.92
CA VAL A 71 -8.95 -14.59 -2.73
C VAL A 71 -7.90 -15.62 -3.09
N VAL A 72 -7.05 -15.27 -4.06
CA VAL A 72 -5.78 -15.93 -4.33
C VAL A 72 -4.71 -15.26 -3.46
N GLU A 73 -3.93 -16.06 -2.76
CA GLU A 73 -2.80 -15.61 -1.96
C GLU A 73 -1.50 -16.10 -2.55
N SER A 74 -0.48 -15.25 -2.58
CA SER A 74 0.91 -15.63 -2.83
C SER A 74 1.87 -14.77 -2.02
N ASP A 75 3.03 -15.31 -1.71
CA ASP A 75 4.09 -14.60 -0.99
C ASP A 75 5.45 -15.20 -1.33
N ILE A 76 6.48 -14.37 -1.34
CA ILE A 76 7.87 -14.83 -1.57
C ILE A 76 8.30 -15.86 -0.52
N GLN A 77 7.76 -15.79 0.72
CA GLN A 77 8.05 -16.72 1.79
C GLN A 77 7.47 -18.12 1.53
N THR A 78 6.41 -18.20 0.72
CA THR A 78 5.82 -19.46 0.24
C THR A 78 6.38 -19.94 -1.09
N GLY A 79 7.43 -19.27 -1.59
CA GLY A 79 8.13 -19.63 -2.83
C GLY A 79 7.50 -19.04 -4.09
N GLN A 80 6.56 -18.11 -3.97
CA GLN A 80 5.91 -17.45 -5.10
C GLN A 80 6.33 -15.97 -5.16
N ASP A 81 7.22 -15.65 -6.10
CA ASP A 81 7.64 -14.28 -6.34
C ASP A 81 6.68 -13.57 -7.29
N PHE A 82 5.95 -12.58 -6.75
CA PHE A 82 5.02 -11.79 -7.55
C PHE A 82 5.66 -11.17 -8.79
N LEU A 83 6.92 -10.73 -8.71
CA LEU A 83 7.59 -10.02 -9.81
C LEU A 83 7.89 -10.91 -11.02
N THR A 84 7.76 -12.23 -10.87
CA THR A 84 7.96 -13.21 -11.95
C THR A 84 6.71 -14.07 -12.21
N ALA A 85 5.66 -13.88 -11.42
CA ALA A 85 4.44 -14.67 -11.53
C ALA A 85 3.53 -14.17 -12.65
N ASP A 86 2.83 -15.08 -13.28
CA ASP A 86 1.72 -14.78 -14.18
C ASP A 86 0.45 -14.46 -13.40
N LEU A 87 -0.48 -13.74 -14.05
CA LEU A 87 -1.79 -13.45 -13.46
C LEU A 87 -2.59 -14.74 -13.26
N PRO A 88 -3.02 -15.06 -12.03
CA PRO A 88 -3.84 -16.24 -11.78
C PRO A 88 -5.21 -16.16 -12.48
N ASN A 89 -5.71 -17.30 -12.96
CA ASN A 89 -6.94 -17.36 -13.72
C ASN A 89 -8.14 -16.76 -12.96
N GLY A 90 -8.86 -15.87 -13.65
CA GLY A 90 -10.08 -15.25 -13.16
C GLY A 90 -9.87 -14.14 -12.14
N VAL A 91 -8.64 -13.75 -11.83
CA VAL A 91 -8.34 -12.59 -10.99
C VAL A 91 -8.76 -11.32 -11.72
N GLY A 92 -9.55 -10.49 -11.03
CA GLY A 92 -10.02 -9.20 -11.52
C GLY A 92 -9.47 -8.01 -10.73
N TRP A 93 -8.79 -8.26 -9.61
CA TRP A 93 -8.17 -7.23 -8.76
C TRP A 93 -6.86 -7.69 -8.15
N ILE A 94 -5.89 -6.79 -8.04
CA ILE A 94 -4.72 -6.97 -7.16
C ILE A 94 -4.85 -5.98 -6.02
N ILE A 95 -4.86 -6.47 -4.77
CA ILE A 95 -4.98 -5.63 -3.56
C ILE A 95 -3.92 -6.10 -2.56
N THR A 96 -2.92 -5.26 -2.30
CA THR A 96 -1.76 -5.68 -1.50
C THR A 96 -1.07 -4.52 -0.78
N ASN A 97 -0.31 -4.86 0.26
CA ASN A 97 0.69 -4.01 0.90
C ASN A 97 2.09 -4.52 0.49
N PRO A 98 2.72 -3.98 -0.55
CA PRO A 98 3.98 -4.49 -1.06
C PRO A 98 5.14 -4.18 -0.11
N PRO A 99 6.24 -4.93 -0.15
CA PRO A 99 7.49 -4.53 0.50
C PRO A 99 7.88 -3.12 0.04
N PHE A 100 8.11 -2.20 0.98
CA PHE A 100 8.29 -0.77 0.67
C PHE A 100 9.45 -0.48 -0.28
N ASN A 101 10.52 -1.28 -0.20
CA ASN A 101 11.69 -1.16 -1.08
C ASN A 101 11.42 -1.68 -2.50
N GLN A 102 10.37 -2.48 -2.73
CA GLN A 102 10.00 -3.07 -4.02
C GLN A 102 8.67 -2.49 -4.58
N ALA A 103 8.03 -1.58 -3.87
CA ALA A 103 6.71 -1.06 -4.24
C ALA A 103 6.62 -0.57 -5.70
N GLU A 104 7.67 0.09 -6.21
CA GLU A 104 7.72 0.53 -7.62
C GLU A 104 7.71 -0.64 -8.61
N ALA A 105 8.45 -1.72 -8.32
CA ALA A 105 8.50 -2.90 -9.17
C ALA A 105 7.16 -3.63 -9.14
N PHE A 106 6.55 -3.76 -7.96
CA PHE A 106 5.21 -4.34 -7.80
C PHE A 106 4.16 -3.59 -8.61
N ILE A 107 4.13 -2.27 -8.52
CA ILE A 107 3.18 -1.44 -9.30
C ILE A 107 3.38 -1.66 -10.80
N LYS A 108 4.63 -1.59 -11.29
CA LYS A 108 4.92 -1.77 -12.72
C LYS A 108 4.48 -3.15 -13.21
N HIS A 109 4.73 -4.20 -12.42
CA HIS A 109 4.33 -5.56 -12.78
C HIS A 109 2.81 -5.72 -12.76
N ALA A 110 2.12 -5.22 -11.72
CA ALA A 110 0.65 -5.24 -11.67
C ALA A 110 0.00 -4.52 -12.86
N LEU A 111 0.53 -3.37 -13.24
CA LEU A 111 0.03 -2.59 -14.37
C LEU A 111 0.16 -3.31 -15.72
N SER A 112 1.12 -4.25 -15.85
CA SER A 112 1.27 -5.05 -17.07
C SER A 112 0.13 -6.05 -17.28
N PHE A 113 -0.61 -6.39 -16.22
CA PHE A 113 -1.77 -7.27 -16.32
C PHE A 113 -3.06 -6.57 -16.78
N GLU A 114 -3.03 -5.24 -16.84
CA GLU A 114 -4.16 -4.41 -17.32
C GLU A 114 -5.47 -4.56 -16.54
N ILE A 115 -5.42 -5.06 -15.33
CA ILE A 115 -6.54 -5.17 -14.39
C ILE A 115 -6.43 -4.11 -13.28
N PRO A 116 -7.54 -3.79 -12.59
CA PRO A 116 -7.52 -2.90 -11.43
C PRO A 116 -6.57 -3.38 -10.34
N CYS A 117 -5.85 -2.43 -9.73
CA CYS A 117 -4.98 -2.73 -8.60
C CYS A 117 -5.00 -1.62 -7.55
N ALA A 118 -4.85 -2.01 -6.29
CA ALA A 118 -4.74 -1.13 -5.13
C ALA A 118 -3.52 -1.50 -4.29
N PHE A 119 -2.68 -0.50 -4.02
CA PHE A 119 -1.46 -0.66 -3.24
C PHE A 119 -1.50 0.23 -2.01
N LEU A 120 -1.25 -0.36 -0.84
CA LEU A 120 -1.03 0.40 0.40
C LEU A 120 0.43 0.88 0.42
N LEU A 121 0.61 2.19 0.36
CA LEU A 121 1.91 2.82 0.22
C LEU A 121 2.16 3.83 1.35
N LYS A 122 3.43 4.06 1.67
CA LYS A 122 3.82 5.22 2.49
C LYS A 122 3.56 6.52 1.72
N SER A 123 3.09 7.57 2.39
CA SER A 123 2.88 8.89 1.75
C SER A 123 4.14 9.43 1.10
N GLN A 124 5.33 9.10 1.63
CA GLN A 124 6.62 9.47 1.05
C GLN A 124 6.91 8.80 -0.29
N PHE A 125 6.12 7.81 -0.73
CA PHE A 125 6.31 7.15 -2.03
C PHE A 125 6.32 8.15 -3.19
N TRP A 126 5.53 9.22 -3.11
CA TRP A 126 5.43 10.26 -4.11
C TRP A 126 6.63 11.23 -4.14
N HIS A 127 7.44 11.29 -3.08
CA HIS A 127 8.55 12.23 -2.94
C HIS A 127 9.87 11.58 -3.43
N SER A 128 9.95 11.27 -4.73
CA SER A 128 11.13 10.65 -5.31
C SER A 128 11.32 11.04 -6.78
N LYS A 129 12.43 11.71 -7.08
CA LYS A 129 12.82 12.04 -8.46
C LYS A 129 12.93 10.78 -9.34
N LYS A 130 13.38 9.65 -8.78
CA LYS A 130 13.53 8.38 -9.51
C LYS A 130 12.18 7.85 -10.03
N ARG A 131 11.09 8.10 -9.30
CA ARG A 131 9.73 7.62 -9.64
C ARG A 131 8.94 8.59 -10.51
N TYR A 132 9.47 9.78 -10.79
CA TYR A 132 8.81 10.77 -11.63
C TYR A 132 8.32 10.21 -12.97
N PRO A 133 9.10 9.38 -13.71
CA PRO A 133 8.62 8.77 -14.95
C PRO A 133 7.37 7.87 -14.75
N LEU A 134 7.32 7.08 -13.68
CA LEU A 134 6.15 6.26 -13.36
C LEU A 134 4.91 7.12 -13.12
N PHE A 135 5.05 8.20 -12.36
CA PHE A 135 3.93 9.08 -12.05
C PHE A 135 3.39 9.82 -13.28
N CYS A 136 4.24 10.13 -14.24
CA CYS A 136 3.83 10.77 -15.50
C CYS A 136 3.19 9.77 -16.49
N SER A 137 3.70 8.53 -16.56
CA SER A 137 3.23 7.54 -17.53
C SER A 137 2.02 6.73 -17.05
N ALA A 138 1.88 6.57 -15.75
CA ALA A 138 0.81 5.76 -15.13
C ALA A 138 0.40 6.37 -13.78
N PRO A 139 -0.24 7.54 -13.77
CA PRO A 139 -0.78 8.10 -12.53
C PRO A 139 -1.90 7.19 -12.00
N PRO A 140 -2.04 7.04 -10.67
CA PRO A 140 -3.17 6.32 -10.12
C PRO A 140 -4.45 7.11 -10.36
N PHE A 141 -5.55 6.42 -10.53
CA PHE A 141 -6.88 7.04 -10.58
C PHE A 141 -7.27 7.65 -9.23
N LEU A 142 -6.93 6.97 -8.11
CA LEU A 142 -7.24 7.44 -6.76
C LEU A 142 -6.00 7.45 -5.87
N ILE A 143 -5.91 8.48 -5.05
CA ILE A 143 -5.06 8.55 -3.85
C ILE A 143 -5.98 8.70 -2.64
N LEU A 144 -5.94 7.70 -1.76
CA LEU A 144 -6.82 7.57 -0.61
C LEU A 144 -5.98 7.58 0.69
N PRO A 145 -5.56 8.74 1.22
CA PRO A 145 -4.82 8.80 2.47
C PRO A 145 -5.65 8.29 3.64
N LEU A 146 -5.01 7.54 4.52
CA LEU A 146 -5.60 7.18 5.80
C LEU A 146 -5.50 8.39 6.75
N THR A 147 -6.60 8.82 7.34
CA THR A 147 -6.62 9.96 8.28
C THR A 147 -6.11 9.59 9.67
N TRP A 148 -5.65 8.36 9.84
CA TRP A 148 -4.99 7.85 11.04
C TRP A 148 -3.67 7.16 10.68
N ARG A 149 -2.85 6.88 11.67
CA ARG A 149 -1.61 6.12 11.53
C ARG A 149 -1.83 4.67 11.94
N PRO A 150 -1.79 3.72 11.00
CA PRO A 150 -1.99 2.31 11.30
C PRO A 150 -0.90 1.76 12.22
N ASP A 151 -1.29 0.95 13.19
CA ASP A 151 -0.33 0.27 14.07
C ASP A 151 0.07 -1.10 13.51
N PHE A 152 1.15 -1.13 12.76
CA PHE A 152 1.71 -2.36 12.18
C PHE A 152 2.46 -3.23 13.20
N THR A 153 2.67 -2.75 14.40
CA THR A 153 3.49 -3.42 15.42
C THR A 153 2.66 -4.01 16.55
N GLY A 154 1.43 -3.54 16.73
CA GLY A 154 0.58 -3.86 17.88
C GLY A 154 1.08 -3.24 19.19
N GLN A 155 1.99 -2.27 19.12
CA GLN A 155 2.61 -1.64 20.30
C GLN A 155 2.11 -0.21 20.57
N GLY A 156 1.11 0.25 19.83
CA GLY A 156 0.58 1.61 19.90
C GLY A 156 0.92 2.43 18.66
N ALA A 157 1.07 3.73 18.76
CA ALA A 157 1.13 4.65 17.63
C ALA A 157 2.27 4.34 16.63
N SER A 158 1.90 4.05 15.38
CA SER A 158 2.82 4.03 14.24
C SER A 158 3.23 5.46 13.85
N LEU A 159 4.44 5.59 13.32
CA LEU A 159 4.94 6.85 12.74
C LEU A 159 4.73 6.92 11.22
N LEU A 160 4.04 5.95 10.63
CA LEU A 160 3.87 5.84 9.19
C LEU A 160 2.56 6.49 8.74
N ASP A 161 2.69 7.50 7.90
CA ASP A 161 1.58 8.04 7.15
C ASP A 161 1.37 7.17 5.91
N MET A 162 0.19 6.56 5.78
CA MET A 162 -0.13 5.58 4.76
C MET A 162 -1.28 6.06 3.88
N MET A 163 -1.33 5.54 2.67
CA MET A 163 -2.39 5.79 1.72
C MET A 163 -2.60 4.58 0.81
N TRP A 164 -3.81 4.36 0.37
CA TRP A 164 -4.08 3.50 -0.76
C TRP A 164 -3.93 4.28 -2.06
N CYS A 165 -3.28 3.67 -3.04
CA CYS A 165 -3.25 4.16 -4.41
C CYS A 165 -3.91 3.14 -5.31
N VAL A 166 -4.89 3.58 -6.11
CA VAL A 166 -5.71 2.70 -6.94
C VAL A 166 -5.52 3.06 -8.40
N TRP A 167 -5.22 2.06 -9.20
CA TRP A 167 -5.23 2.12 -10.67
C TRP A 167 -6.42 1.31 -11.18
N ASP A 168 -7.27 1.95 -11.94
CA ASP A 168 -8.42 1.32 -12.58
C ASP A 168 -8.72 2.04 -13.90
N LYS A 169 -8.39 1.41 -15.01
CA LYS A 169 -8.54 2.00 -16.35
C LYS A 169 -10.01 2.29 -16.70
N GLU A 170 -10.95 1.54 -16.15
CA GLU A 170 -12.38 1.72 -16.43
C GLU A 170 -12.90 3.05 -15.87
N TYR A 171 -12.34 3.52 -14.76
CA TYR A 171 -12.73 4.77 -14.11
C TYR A 171 -11.76 5.92 -14.34
N ALA A 172 -10.64 5.66 -15.02
CA ALA A 172 -9.63 6.68 -15.29
C ALA A 172 -10.15 7.71 -16.30
N ASP A 173 -10.20 8.96 -15.86
CA ASP A 173 -10.61 10.12 -16.69
C ASP A 173 -9.42 11.01 -17.09
N GLY A 174 -8.21 10.55 -16.81
CA GLY A 174 -6.95 11.28 -17.05
C GLY A 174 -6.43 12.03 -15.84
N ASP A 175 -7.25 12.19 -14.79
CA ASP A 175 -6.89 12.86 -13.56
C ASP A 175 -6.69 11.88 -12.40
N THR A 176 -5.96 12.33 -11.38
CA THR A 176 -5.83 11.63 -10.10
C THR A 176 -6.75 12.28 -9.07
N HIS A 177 -7.69 11.50 -8.53
CA HIS A 177 -8.62 11.97 -7.51
C HIS A 177 -8.06 11.72 -6.11
N TYR A 178 -8.11 12.74 -5.28
CA TYR A 178 -7.71 12.66 -3.87
C TYR A 178 -8.96 12.55 -2.99
N ARG A 179 -9.03 11.52 -2.15
CA ARG A 179 -10.14 11.29 -1.21
C ARG A 179 -9.60 10.69 0.09
N PRO A 180 -9.56 11.42 1.21
CA PRO A 180 -9.15 10.86 2.49
C PRO A 180 -10.16 9.83 2.98
N LEU A 181 -9.64 8.77 3.60
CA LEU A 181 -10.44 7.73 4.24
C LEU A 181 -10.55 7.97 5.74
N GLU A 182 -11.74 7.80 6.28
CA GLU A 182 -11.96 7.73 7.72
C GLU A 182 -11.65 6.32 8.24
N ARG A 183 -11.29 6.25 9.51
CA ARG A 183 -11.08 4.97 10.18
C ARG A 183 -12.43 4.30 10.40
N PRO A 184 -12.63 3.03 10.00
CA PRO A 184 -13.87 2.28 10.24
C PRO A 184 -14.22 2.09 11.70
#